data_89c44051f04d21afc23cecd8894f8703
#
_entry.id   89c44051f04d21afc23cecd8894f8703
#
_cell.length_a   1.000
_cell.length_b   1.000
_cell.length_c   1.000
_cell.angle_alpha   90.00
_cell.angle_beta   90.00
_cell.angle_gamma   90.00
#
_symmetry.space_group_name_H-M   'P 1'
#
loop_
_entity.id
_entity.type
_entity.pdbx_description
1 polymer ?
#
loop_
_entity_poly.entity_id
_entity_poly.type
_entity_poly.pdbx_seq_one_letter_code
_entity_poly.pdbx_strand_id
1 'polypeptide(L)'
;FDFFWFVKNLWPLALAGYGLTFIMCLFVKKGKLNPPPVGEYKLPKFELLIYFVMFVFIILSIFDVLPYYIVTPIILVVMLFVHPRSYKKANYGVIIMFTAFFVMSGNFLRMPSVNGFLTKIIAGNELWLSALASQLLTNNPVALVFPTFSKNTVSLMYGINVGKYGTAPLNNYMVMSLERKYDVKKHFVLKLLAVNFLYFLVLFGVAALVVYL
;
A
#
# COMPACT_ATOMS: atom_id res chain seq x y z
N PHE A 1 2.60 16.25 3.19
CA PHE A 1 1.78 15.94 4.36
C PHE A 1 2.67 15.36 5.44
N ASP A 2 2.54 15.89 6.69
CA ASP A 2 3.24 15.37 7.85
C ASP A 2 2.73 13.98 8.25
N PHE A 3 3.62 13.12 8.75
CA PHE A 3 3.31 11.78 9.22
C PHE A 3 2.20 11.79 10.29
N PHE A 4 2.25 12.72 11.24
CA PHE A 4 1.25 12.85 12.31
C PHE A 4 -0.14 13.21 11.76
N TRP A 5 -0.19 14.07 10.73
CA TRP A 5 -1.43 14.38 10.04
C TRP A 5 -2.06 13.14 9.41
N PHE A 6 -1.22 12.31 8.76
CA PHE A 6 -1.67 11.07 8.15
C PHE A 6 -2.23 10.09 9.20
N VAL A 7 -1.50 9.87 10.30
CA VAL A 7 -1.96 9.00 11.39
C VAL A 7 -3.25 9.53 12.02
N LYS A 8 -3.31 10.83 12.30
CA LYS A 8 -4.50 11.47 12.88
C LYS A 8 -5.75 11.31 12.04
N ASN A 9 -5.63 11.28 10.72
CA ASN A 9 -6.79 11.14 9.84
C ASN A 9 -7.13 9.68 9.53
N LEU A 10 -6.19 8.76 9.55
CA LEU A 10 -6.42 7.35 9.16
C LEU A 10 -6.67 6.39 10.33
N TRP A 11 -6.47 6.82 11.59
CA TRP A 11 -6.62 5.92 12.72
C TRP A 11 -8.02 5.27 12.83
N PRO A 12 -9.16 5.92 12.44
CA PRO A 12 -10.45 5.25 12.54
C PRO A 12 -10.55 4.06 11.57
N LEU A 13 -10.01 4.24 10.35
CA LEU A 13 -9.96 3.17 9.35
C LEU A 13 -9.03 2.04 9.80
N ALA A 14 -7.88 2.38 10.39
CA ALA A 14 -6.93 1.39 10.91
C ALA A 14 -7.56 0.56 12.04
N LEU A 15 -8.22 1.20 13.01
CA LEU A 15 -8.92 0.50 14.09
C LEU A 15 -10.04 -0.40 13.57
N ALA A 16 -10.86 0.08 12.61
CA ALA A 16 -11.89 -0.73 11.99
C ALA A 16 -11.30 -1.95 11.28
N GLY A 17 -10.19 -1.78 10.55
CA GLY A 17 -9.49 -2.87 9.87
C GLY A 17 -8.92 -3.90 10.83
N TYR A 18 -8.24 -3.46 11.90
CA TYR A 18 -7.72 -4.35 12.95
C TYR A 18 -8.85 -5.06 13.69
N GLY A 19 -9.91 -4.34 14.06
CA GLY A 19 -11.08 -4.91 14.73
C GLY A 19 -11.75 -5.99 13.89
N LEU A 20 -11.96 -5.72 12.60
CA LEU A 20 -12.51 -6.68 11.65
C LEU A 20 -11.60 -7.92 11.51
N THR A 21 -10.30 -7.71 11.39
CA THR A 21 -9.32 -8.81 11.33
C THR A 21 -9.37 -9.65 12.60
N PHE A 22 -9.41 -9.03 13.77
CA PHE A 22 -9.51 -9.73 15.06
C PHE A 22 -10.79 -10.57 15.13
N ILE A 23 -11.94 -10.00 14.77
CA ILE A 23 -13.20 -10.73 14.71
C ILE A 23 -13.10 -11.93 13.77
N MET A 24 -12.56 -11.74 12.56
CA MET A 24 -12.39 -12.84 11.60
C MET A 24 -11.46 -13.95 12.15
N CYS A 25 -10.41 -13.60 12.89
CA CYS A 25 -9.54 -14.58 13.53
C CYS A 25 -10.25 -15.47 14.54
N LEU A 26 -11.30 -14.97 15.23
CA LEU A 26 -12.09 -15.77 16.16
C LEU A 26 -12.87 -16.92 15.46
N PHE A 27 -13.18 -16.76 14.18
CA PHE A 27 -13.88 -17.77 13.38
C PHE A 27 -12.95 -18.76 12.68
N VAL A 28 -11.62 -18.56 12.77
CA VAL A 28 -10.65 -19.50 12.19
C VAL A 28 -10.62 -20.79 13.00
N LYS A 29 -10.87 -21.91 12.31
CA LYS A 29 -10.78 -23.22 12.95
C LYS A 29 -9.35 -23.52 13.39
N LYS A 30 -9.21 -23.99 14.63
CA LYS A 30 -7.91 -24.47 15.14
C LYS A 30 -7.42 -25.62 14.29
N GLY A 31 -6.26 -25.47 13.68
CA GLY A 31 -5.56 -26.51 12.90
C GLY A 31 -4.15 -26.71 13.43
N LYS A 32 -3.60 -27.91 13.28
CA LYS A 32 -2.17 -28.14 13.52
C LYS A 32 -1.41 -27.49 12.36
N LEU A 33 -0.66 -26.44 12.66
CA LEU A 33 0.32 -25.88 11.74
C LEU A 33 1.57 -26.72 11.80
N ASN A 34 1.91 -27.37 10.68
CA ASN A 34 3.24 -27.92 10.53
C ASN A 34 4.11 -26.78 9.96
N PRO A 35 4.91 -26.10 10.79
CA PRO A 35 5.78 -25.06 10.27
C PRO A 35 6.73 -25.68 9.26
N PRO A 36 6.97 -25.01 8.11
CA PRO A 36 8.00 -25.46 7.19
C PRO A 36 9.33 -25.55 7.94
N PRO A 37 10.22 -26.50 7.59
CA PRO A 37 11.52 -26.59 8.23
C PRO A 37 12.22 -25.25 8.10
N VAL A 38 12.40 -24.57 9.22
CA VAL A 38 13.14 -23.32 9.28
C VAL A 38 14.60 -23.70 9.10
N GLY A 39 15.13 -23.47 7.90
CA GLY A 39 16.57 -23.55 7.70
C GLY A 39 17.25 -22.60 8.70
N GLU A 40 18.30 -23.08 9.36
CA GLU A 40 19.09 -22.27 10.29
C GLU A 40 19.80 -21.14 9.51
N TYR A 41 19.10 -20.04 9.29
CA TYR A 41 19.71 -18.80 8.79
C TYR A 41 20.45 -18.12 9.94
N LYS A 42 21.75 -18.36 10.05
CA LYS A 42 22.62 -17.58 10.92
C LYS A 42 22.87 -16.22 10.26
N LEU A 43 22.05 -15.25 10.57
CA LEU A 43 22.33 -13.87 10.19
C LEU A 43 23.55 -13.39 10.98
N PRO A 44 24.61 -12.90 10.33
CA PRO A 44 25.75 -12.34 11.04
C PRO A 44 25.28 -11.10 11.84
N LYS A 45 25.57 -11.11 13.15
CA LYS A 45 25.10 -10.07 14.10
C LYS A 45 25.47 -8.65 13.64
N PHE A 46 26.60 -8.50 12.97
CA PHE A 46 27.08 -7.24 12.45
C PHE A 46 26.21 -6.68 11.32
N GLU A 47 25.79 -7.51 10.37
CA GLU A 47 24.87 -7.10 9.30
C GLU A 47 23.51 -6.71 9.86
N LEU A 48 23.02 -7.45 10.85
CA LEU A 48 21.75 -7.13 11.52
C LEU A 48 21.81 -5.76 12.20
N LEU A 49 22.93 -5.41 12.84
CA LEU A 49 23.13 -4.10 13.45
C LEU A 49 23.11 -2.99 12.38
N ILE A 50 23.77 -3.19 11.25
CA ILE A 50 23.78 -2.22 10.14
C ILE A 50 22.36 -2.00 9.63
N TYR A 51 21.59 -3.07 9.38
CA TYR A 51 20.21 -2.94 8.92
C TYR A 51 19.33 -2.23 9.94
N PHE A 52 19.53 -2.49 11.23
CA PHE A 52 18.81 -1.79 12.29
C PHE A 52 19.12 -0.29 12.31
N VAL A 53 20.39 0.09 12.19
CA VAL A 53 20.78 1.51 12.11
C VAL A 53 20.19 2.19 10.87
N MET A 54 20.24 1.53 9.72
CA MET A 54 19.60 2.05 8.50
C MET A 54 18.09 2.20 8.65
N PHE A 55 17.44 1.26 9.32
CA PHE A 55 16.01 1.34 9.62
C PHE A 55 15.70 2.55 10.51
N VAL A 56 16.51 2.82 11.54
CA VAL A 56 16.38 4.02 12.39
C VAL A 56 16.54 5.30 11.55
N PHE A 57 17.50 5.37 10.64
CA PHE A 57 17.65 6.53 9.73
C PHE A 57 16.42 6.75 8.84
N ILE A 58 15.82 5.68 8.33
CA ILE A 58 14.58 5.77 7.55
C ILE A 58 13.45 6.33 8.42
N ILE A 59 13.31 5.83 9.65
CA ILE A 59 12.29 6.33 10.59
C ILE A 59 12.50 7.81 10.90
N LEU A 60 13.72 8.22 11.20
CA LEU A 60 14.04 9.64 11.44
C LEU A 60 13.75 10.52 10.23
N SER A 61 13.91 9.98 9.02
CA SER A 61 13.55 10.68 7.79
C SER A 61 12.03 10.78 7.58
N ILE A 62 11.27 9.76 7.99
CA ILE A 62 9.79 9.79 7.94
C ILE A 62 9.23 10.85 8.90
N PHE A 63 9.89 11.07 10.05
CA PHE A 63 9.52 12.10 11.02
C PHE A 63 10.10 13.49 10.71
N ASP A 64 10.67 13.69 9.50
CA ASP A 64 11.31 14.94 9.07
C ASP A 64 12.47 15.44 9.98
N VAL A 65 13.01 14.56 10.85
CA VAL A 65 14.19 14.85 11.68
C VAL A 65 15.44 14.90 10.82
N LEU A 66 15.55 13.99 9.85
CA LEU A 66 16.64 13.93 8.89
C LEU A 66 16.10 14.10 7.47
N PRO A 67 16.70 14.97 6.65
CA PRO A 67 16.24 15.16 5.28
C PRO A 67 16.50 13.91 4.41
N TYR A 68 15.50 13.47 3.67
CA TYR A 68 15.55 12.28 2.83
C TYR A 68 16.67 12.30 1.78
N TYR A 69 17.03 13.50 1.27
CA TYR A 69 18.10 13.66 0.28
C TYR A 69 19.52 13.41 0.85
N ILE A 70 19.67 13.37 2.20
CA ILE A 70 20.89 12.94 2.88
C ILE A 70 20.82 11.45 3.23
N VAL A 71 19.69 11.01 3.78
CA VAL A 71 19.50 9.62 4.24
C VAL A 71 19.57 8.63 3.08
N THR A 72 18.91 8.95 1.96
CA THR A 72 18.87 8.04 0.79
C THR A 72 20.24 7.72 0.22
N PRO A 73 21.13 8.69 -0.08
CA PRO A 73 22.49 8.39 -0.55
C PRO A 73 23.32 7.59 0.47
N ILE A 74 23.20 7.89 1.76
CA ILE A 74 23.91 7.16 2.81
C ILE A 74 23.50 5.68 2.78
N ILE A 75 22.20 5.39 2.75
CA ILE A 75 21.69 4.02 2.69
C ILE A 75 22.18 3.33 1.43
N LEU A 76 22.13 3.98 0.28
CA LEU A 76 22.60 3.43 -0.98
C LEU A 76 24.09 3.07 -0.90
N VAL A 77 24.94 3.98 -0.42
CA VAL A 77 26.37 3.74 -0.27
C VAL A 77 26.66 2.59 0.70
N VAL A 78 26.03 2.59 1.88
CA VAL A 78 26.21 1.52 2.87
C VAL A 78 25.81 0.16 2.28
N MET A 79 24.66 0.08 1.59
CA MET A 79 24.22 -1.16 0.94
C MET A 79 25.15 -1.62 -0.17
N LEU A 80 25.83 -0.71 -0.85
CA LEU A 80 26.82 -1.08 -1.87
C LEU A 80 28.00 -1.86 -1.27
N PHE A 81 28.42 -1.49 -0.05
CA PHE A 81 29.53 -2.18 0.64
C PHE A 81 29.06 -3.45 1.37
N VAL A 82 27.89 -3.42 2.00
CA VAL A 82 27.39 -4.55 2.80
C VAL A 82 26.81 -5.66 1.92
N HIS A 83 26.05 -5.29 0.89
CA HIS A 83 25.34 -6.28 0.06
C HIS A 83 25.20 -5.87 -1.41
N PRO A 84 26.32 -5.78 -2.16
CA PRO A 84 26.33 -5.29 -3.55
C PRO A 84 25.42 -6.11 -4.50
N ARG A 85 25.18 -7.39 -4.17
CA ARG A 85 24.29 -8.26 -4.95
C ARG A 85 22.82 -7.81 -4.91
N SER A 86 22.42 -7.06 -3.88
CA SER A 86 21.05 -6.53 -3.76
C SER A 86 20.71 -5.57 -4.89
N TYR A 87 21.66 -4.80 -5.38
CA TYR A 87 21.49 -3.90 -6.52
C TYR A 87 21.15 -4.65 -7.81
N LYS A 88 21.78 -5.81 -8.04
CA LYS A 88 21.47 -6.64 -9.22
C LYS A 88 20.11 -7.30 -9.15
N LYS A 89 19.57 -7.49 -7.93
CA LYS A 89 18.27 -8.13 -7.69
C LYS A 89 17.14 -7.11 -7.50
N ALA A 90 17.46 -5.82 -7.40
CA ALA A 90 16.47 -4.77 -7.23
C ALA A 90 15.55 -4.67 -8.45
N ASN A 91 14.26 -4.52 -8.20
CA ASN A 91 13.28 -4.35 -9.26
C ASN A 91 13.23 -2.87 -9.68
N TYR A 92 14.12 -2.47 -10.58
CA TYR A 92 14.15 -1.11 -11.12
C TYR A 92 12.89 -0.74 -11.90
N GLY A 93 12.13 -1.73 -12.39
CA GLY A 93 10.85 -1.50 -13.05
C GLY A 93 9.86 -0.76 -12.17
N VAL A 94 9.90 -0.97 -10.84
CA VAL A 94 9.06 -0.24 -9.89
C VAL A 94 9.41 1.25 -9.88
N ILE A 95 10.70 1.60 -9.88
CA ILE A 95 11.17 3.01 -9.90
C ILE A 95 10.73 3.68 -11.21
N ILE A 96 10.92 3.01 -12.34
CA ILE A 96 10.50 3.50 -13.67
C ILE A 96 8.98 3.70 -13.68
N MET A 97 8.22 2.76 -13.15
CA MET A 97 6.77 2.85 -13.07
C MET A 97 6.31 4.07 -12.26
N PHE A 98 6.86 4.31 -11.07
CA PHE A 98 6.54 5.48 -10.26
C PHE A 98 6.91 6.78 -10.98
N THR A 99 8.09 6.85 -11.58
CA THR A 99 8.52 8.02 -12.37
C THR A 99 7.55 8.27 -13.53
N ALA A 100 7.13 7.23 -14.25
CA ALA A 100 6.15 7.35 -15.33
C ALA A 100 4.80 7.91 -14.85
N PHE A 101 4.30 7.48 -13.67
CA PHE A 101 3.07 8.03 -13.10
C PHE A 101 3.20 9.51 -12.71
N PHE A 102 4.33 9.93 -12.16
CA PHE A 102 4.58 11.36 -11.89
C PHE A 102 4.62 12.20 -13.15
N VAL A 103 5.31 11.73 -14.19
CA VAL A 103 5.36 12.39 -15.50
C VAL A 103 3.97 12.46 -16.13
N MET A 104 3.22 11.37 -16.09
CA MET A 104 1.84 11.29 -16.60
C MET A 104 0.93 12.29 -15.86
N SER A 105 0.97 12.33 -14.54
CA SER A 105 0.18 13.26 -13.73
C SER A 105 0.51 14.71 -14.05
N GLY A 106 1.80 15.05 -14.18
CA GLY A 106 2.24 16.38 -14.56
C GLY A 106 1.80 16.79 -15.98
N ASN A 107 1.78 15.84 -16.92
CA ASN A 107 1.27 16.09 -18.27
C ASN A 107 -0.25 16.29 -18.28
N PHE A 108 -1.00 15.51 -17.53
CA PHE A 108 -2.46 15.68 -17.43
C PHE A 108 -2.84 17.05 -16.87
N LEU A 109 -2.09 17.57 -15.88
CA LEU A 109 -2.29 18.93 -15.37
C LEU A 109 -2.11 20.01 -16.45
N ARG A 110 -1.17 19.80 -17.38
CA ARG A 110 -0.86 20.76 -18.46
C ARG A 110 -1.85 20.73 -19.62
N MET A 111 -2.66 19.68 -19.70
CA MET A 111 -3.68 19.50 -20.75
C MET A 111 -5.04 20.04 -20.26
N PRO A 112 -5.51 21.26 -20.68
CA PRO A 112 -6.70 21.89 -20.10
C PRO A 112 -7.95 21.02 -20.14
N SER A 113 -8.17 20.30 -21.25
CA SER A 113 -9.34 19.42 -21.41
C SER A 113 -9.30 18.24 -20.44
N VAL A 114 -8.14 17.61 -20.27
CA VAL A 114 -7.95 16.45 -19.36
C VAL A 114 -8.02 16.90 -17.90
N ASN A 115 -7.35 17.99 -17.57
CA ASN A 115 -7.37 18.57 -16.24
C ASN A 115 -8.79 18.97 -15.82
N GLY A 116 -9.51 19.71 -16.68
CA GLY A 116 -10.89 20.10 -16.41
C GLY A 116 -11.83 18.90 -16.26
N PHE A 117 -11.68 17.87 -17.08
CA PHE A 117 -12.46 16.64 -17.00
C PHE A 117 -12.18 15.88 -15.70
N LEU A 118 -10.91 15.61 -15.37
CA LEU A 118 -10.52 14.87 -14.16
C LEU A 118 -10.92 15.63 -12.90
N THR A 119 -10.64 16.93 -12.83
CA THR A 119 -11.04 17.76 -11.69
C THR A 119 -12.55 17.74 -11.48
N LYS A 120 -13.33 17.87 -12.57
CA LYS A 120 -14.81 17.86 -12.49
C LYS A 120 -15.36 16.52 -12.01
N ILE A 121 -14.80 15.41 -12.45
CA ILE A 121 -15.28 14.08 -12.05
C ILE A 121 -14.86 13.74 -10.63
N ILE A 122 -13.62 14.09 -10.25
CA ILE A 122 -13.07 13.74 -8.93
C ILE A 122 -13.66 14.62 -7.85
N ALA A 123 -13.86 15.93 -8.10
CA ALA A 123 -14.38 16.86 -7.12
C ALA A 123 -15.78 16.45 -6.61
N GLY A 124 -15.89 16.26 -5.29
CA GLY A 124 -17.12 15.79 -4.63
C GLY A 124 -17.34 14.28 -4.68
N ASN A 125 -16.54 13.53 -5.46
CA ASN A 125 -16.63 12.08 -5.60
C ASN A 125 -15.34 11.37 -5.19
N GLU A 126 -14.48 12.05 -4.46
CA GLU A 126 -13.11 11.60 -4.15
C GLU A 126 -13.08 10.21 -3.52
N LEU A 127 -13.94 9.97 -2.53
CA LEU A 127 -14.00 8.69 -1.82
C LEU A 127 -14.36 7.53 -2.77
N TRP A 128 -15.45 7.71 -3.55
CA TRP A 128 -15.94 6.69 -4.46
C TRP A 128 -14.99 6.41 -5.61
N LEU A 129 -14.56 7.48 -6.28
CA LEU A 129 -13.72 7.34 -7.46
C LEU A 129 -12.34 6.79 -7.12
N SER A 130 -11.75 7.23 -6.01
CA SER A 130 -10.45 6.67 -5.61
C SER A 130 -10.56 5.22 -5.17
N ALA A 131 -11.66 4.82 -4.49
CA ALA A 131 -11.91 3.43 -4.14
C ALA A 131 -12.09 2.56 -5.40
N LEU A 132 -12.93 2.98 -6.35
CA LEU A 132 -13.16 2.26 -7.61
C LEU A 132 -11.90 2.21 -8.49
N ALA A 133 -11.20 3.33 -8.63
CA ALA A 133 -9.95 3.38 -9.39
C ALA A 133 -8.88 2.45 -8.78
N SER A 134 -8.81 2.36 -7.44
CA SER A 134 -7.89 1.46 -6.74
C SER A 134 -8.25 -0.02 -6.92
N GLN A 135 -9.52 -0.34 -7.18
CA GLN A 135 -9.93 -1.71 -7.56
C GLN A 135 -9.38 -2.10 -8.95
N LEU A 136 -9.32 -1.14 -9.88
CA LEU A 136 -8.91 -1.39 -11.27
C LEU A 136 -7.39 -1.28 -11.47
N LEU A 137 -6.80 -0.21 -10.92
CA LEU A 137 -5.41 0.18 -11.20
C LEU A 137 -4.43 -0.19 -10.09
N THR A 138 -4.88 -0.64 -8.95
CA THR A 138 -4.18 -0.66 -7.67
C THR A 138 -4.11 0.73 -6.99
N ASN A 139 -3.83 0.73 -5.69
CA ASN A 139 -3.80 1.97 -4.91
C ASN A 139 -2.64 2.91 -5.26
N ASN A 140 -1.49 2.38 -5.71
CA ASN A 140 -0.29 3.20 -5.95
C ASN A 140 -0.46 4.24 -7.07
N PRO A 141 -0.89 3.87 -8.30
CA PRO A 141 -1.18 4.86 -9.34
C PRO A 141 -2.22 5.89 -8.92
N VAL A 142 -3.28 5.45 -8.25
CA VAL A 142 -4.35 6.35 -7.80
C VAL A 142 -3.83 7.36 -6.77
N ALA A 143 -3.00 6.90 -5.82
CA ALA A 143 -2.36 7.75 -4.81
C ALA A 143 -1.40 8.79 -5.40
N LEU A 144 -0.80 8.51 -6.56
CA LEU A 144 0.12 9.41 -7.23
C LEU A 144 -0.60 10.42 -8.15
N VAL A 145 -1.69 10.00 -8.79
CA VAL A 145 -2.35 10.80 -9.82
C VAL A 145 -3.50 11.63 -9.24
N PHE A 146 -4.40 11.05 -8.43
CA PHE A 146 -5.63 11.71 -8.00
C PHE A 146 -5.42 12.95 -7.11
N PRO A 147 -4.44 13.00 -6.18
CA PRO A 147 -4.21 14.18 -5.37
C PRO A 147 -3.90 15.46 -6.15
N THR A 148 -3.47 15.32 -7.40
CA THR A 148 -3.21 16.49 -8.27
C THR A 148 -4.49 17.15 -8.76
N PHE A 149 -5.64 16.47 -8.71
CA PHE A 149 -6.93 16.93 -9.25
C PHE A 149 -7.99 17.16 -8.17
N SER A 150 -7.68 16.99 -6.89
CA SER A 150 -8.61 17.26 -5.79
C SER A 150 -7.92 17.93 -4.62
N LYS A 151 -8.70 18.77 -3.94
CA LYS A 151 -8.30 19.42 -2.68
C LYS A 151 -8.68 18.59 -1.45
N ASN A 152 -9.64 17.66 -1.60
CA ASN A 152 -10.10 16.83 -0.48
C ASN A 152 -9.24 15.58 -0.33
N THR A 153 -8.04 15.79 0.20
CA THR A 153 -7.04 14.72 0.38
C THR A 153 -7.48 13.65 1.37
N VAL A 154 -8.29 14.01 2.38
CA VAL A 154 -8.79 13.05 3.37
C VAL A 154 -9.69 12.02 2.68
N SER A 155 -10.68 12.47 1.92
CA SER A 155 -11.59 11.56 1.19
C SER A 155 -10.84 10.69 0.19
N LEU A 156 -9.86 11.24 -0.54
CA LEU A 156 -9.00 10.46 -1.43
C LEU A 156 -8.24 9.39 -0.68
N MET A 157 -7.61 9.75 0.44
CA MET A 157 -6.81 8.85 1.26
C MET A 157 -7.64 7.68 1.79
N TYR A 158 -8.87 7.95 2.26
CA TYR A 158 -9.80 6.91 2.68
C TYR A 158 -10.17 5.97 1.52
N GLY A 159 -10.57 6.53 0.38
CA GLY A 159 -10.98 5.74 -0.79
C GLY A 159 -9.84 4.88 -1.34
N ILE A 160 -8.62 5.42 -1.44
CA ILE A 160 -7.44 4.68 -1.91
C ILE A 160 -7.13 3.50 -0.98
N ASN A 161 -7.17 3.70 0.33
CA ASN A 161 -6.86 2.64 1.29
C ASN A 161 -7.94 1.57 1.34
N VAL A 162 -9.22 1.95 1.27
CA VAL A 162 -10.33 1.00 1.21
C VAL A 162 -10.36 0.24 -0.10
N GLY A 163 -10.10 0.93 -1.22
CA GLY A 163 -10.08 0.31 -2.55
C GLY A 163 -9.01 -0.77 -2.74
N LYS A 164 -8.03 -0.86 -1.84
CA LYS A 164 -7.07 -1.96 -1.79
C LYS A 164 -7.73 -3.32 -1.54
N TYR A 165 -8.81 -3.33 -0.79
CA TYR A 165 -9.60 -4.53 -0.51
C TYR A 165 -10.61 -4.77 -1.66
N GLY A 166 -11.24 -5.94 -1.68
CA GLY A 166 -12.27 -6.27 -2.67
C GLY A 166 -11.76 -7.18 -3.77
N THR A 167 -12.24 -6.95 -4.99
CA THR A 167 -12.01 -7.83 -6.13
C THR A 167 -10.80 -7.46 -6.98
N ALA A 168 -9.99 -6.48 -6.55
CA ALA A 168 -8.86 -5.99 -7.34
C ALA A 168 -7.94 -7.15 -7.79
N PRO A 169 -7.88 -7.48 -9.09
CA PRO A 169 -7.16 -8.66 -9.57
C PRO A 169 -5.66 -8.56 -9.30
N LEU A 170 -5.11 -7.36 -9.37
CA LEU A 170 -3.68 -7.12 -9.13
C LEU A 170 -3.30 -7.29 -7.65
N ASN A 171 -4.19 -6.91 -6.72
CA ASN A 171 -3.96 -7.09 -5.30
C ASN A 171 -4.05 -8.58 -4.89
N ASN A 172 -4.85 -9.35 -5.60
CA ASN A 172 -5.01 -10.78 -5.37
C ASN A 172 -3.98 -11.64 -6.13
N TYR A 173 -3.15 -11.04 -6.99
CA TYR A 173 -2.14 -11.77 -7.77
C TYR A 173 -1.17 -12.57 -6.90
N MET A 174 -0.74 -12.03 -5.76
CA MET A 174 0.11 -12.75 -4.82
C MET A 174 -0.56 -14.04 -4.31
N VAL A 175 -1.85 -13.98 -4.01
CA VAL A 175 -2.62 -15.14 -3.53
C VAL A 175 -2.81 -16.16 -4.64
N MET A 176 -3.09 -15.69 -5.86
CA MET A 176 -3.19 -16.58 -7.02
C MET A 176 -1.84 -17.25 -7.36
N SER A 177 -0.73 -16.56 -7.11
CA SER A 177 0.61 -17.15 -7.28
C SER A 177 0.92 -18.21 -6.23
N LEU A 178 0.46 -18.01 -4.98
CA LEU A 178 0.55 -18.99 -3.90
C LEU A 178 -0.32 -20.22 -4.18
N GLU A 179 -1.53 -20.02 -4.74
CA GLU A 179 -2.40 -21.12 -5.16
C GLU A 179 -1.69 -22.06 -6.12
N ARG A 180 -1.04 -21.51 -7.16
CA ARG A 180 -0.27 -22.31 -8.13
C ARG A 180 0.90 -23.05 -7.51
N LYS A 181 1.57 -22.41 -6.52
CA LYS A 181 2.76 -22.99 -5.88
C LYS A 181 2.43 -24.12 -4.88
N TYR A 182 1.27 -24.05 -4.23
CA TYR A 182 0.89 -24.95 -3.14
C TYR A 182 -0.34 -25.82 -3.46
N ASP A 183 -0.77 -25.86 -4.73
CA ASP A 183 -1.94 -26.62 -5.21
C ASP A 183 -3.20 -26.43 -4.36
N VAL A 184 -3.47 -25.16 -4.03
CA VAL A 184 -4.60 -24.79 -3.19
C VAL A 184 -5.90 -24.91 -3.99
N LYS A 185 -6.93 -25.53 -3.43
CA LYS A 185 -8.22 -25.77 -4.09
C LYS A 185 -8.89 -24.46 -4.53
N LYS A 186 -9.50 -24.43 -5.72
CA LYS A 186 -10.24 -23.28 -6.29
C LYS A 186 -11.22 -22.60 -5.32
N HIS A 187 -11.85 -23.36 -4.42
CA HIS A 187 -12.72 -22.81 -3.38
C HIS A 187 -12.02 -21.86 -2.40
N PHE A 188 -10.70 -21.94 -2.26
CA PHE A 188 -9.96 -21.01 -1.40
C PHE A 188 -9.92 -19.61 -2.01
N VAL A 189 -9.68 -19.49 -3.30
CA VAL A 189 -9.65 -18.18 -4.00
C VAL A 189 -11.01 -17.50 -3.92
N LEU A 190 -12.09 -18.24 -4.16
CA LEU A 190 -13.45 -17.68 -4.04
C LEU A 190 -13.76 -17.22 -2.62
N LYS A 191 -13.39 -18.00 -1.60
CA LYS A 191 -13.54 -17.59 -0.19
C LYS A 191 -12.72 -16.34 0.14
N LEU A 192 -11.50 -16.27 -0.36
CA LEU A 192 -10.64 -15.11 -0.16
C LEU A 192 -11.23 -13.85 -0.81
N LEU A 193 -11.70 -13.97 -2.06
CA LEU A 193 -12.37 -12.87 -2.76
C LEU A 193 -13.63 -12.41 -2.00
N ALA A 194 -14.44 -13.34 -1.50
CA ALA A 194 -15.62 -13.03 -0.71
C ALA A 194 -15.26 -12.32 0.60
N VAL A 195 -14.22 -12.78 1.30
CA VAL A 195 -13.72 -12.13 2.51
C VAL A 195 -13.16 -10.74 2.21
N ASN A 196 -12.36 -10.59 1.16
CA ASN A 196 -11.83 -9.28 0.76
C ASN A 196 -12.95 -8.31 0.37
N PHE A 197 -14.00 -8.80 -0.30
CA PHE A 197 -15.15 -7.98 -0.64
C PHE A 197 -15.94 -7.55 0.59
N LEU A 198 -16.09 -8.43 1.58
CA LEU A 198 -16.68 -8.08 2.87
C LEU A 198 -15.85 -7.00 3.59
N TYR A 199 -14.52 -7.13 3.60
CA TYR A 199 -13.64 -6.10 4.13
C TYR A 199 -13.83 -4.77 3.43
N PHE A 200 -13.91 -4.79 2.10
CA PHE A 200 -14.18 -3.60 1.30
C PHE A 200 -15.49 -2.93 1.73
N LEU A 201 -16.59 -3.68 1.82
CA LEU A 201 -17.90 -3.13 2.18
C LEU A 201 -17.91 -2.50 3.58
N VAL A 202 -17.36 -3.21 4.57
CA VAL A 202 -17.33 -2.72 5.97
C VAL A 202 -16.43 -1.49 6.08
N LEU A 203 -15.21 -1.54 5.53
CA LEU A 203 -14.28 -0.42 5.62
C LEU A 203 -14.73 0.78 4.77
N PHE A 204 -15.42 0.53 3.65
CA PHE A 204 -16.01 1.60 2.86
C PHE A 204 -17.16 2.29 3.62
N GLY A 205 -17.99 1.52 4.33
CA GLY A 205 -19.01 2.08 5.22
C GLY A 205 -18.41 2.96 6.31
N VAL A 206 -17.34 2.49 6.99
CA VAL A 206 -16.60 3.30 7.99
C VAL A 206 -16.00 4.56 7.36
N ALA A 207 -15.40 4.43 6.18
CA ALA A 207 -14.83 5.57 5.46
C ALA A 207 -15.89 6.61 5.09
N ALA A 208 -17.05 6.17 4.61
CA ALA A 208 -18.16 7.04 4.27
C ALA A 208 -18.72 7.76 5.52
N LEU A 209 -18.84 7.07 6.65
CA LEU A 209 -19.25 7.69 7.91
C LEU A 209 -18.25 8.77 8.37
N VAL A 210 -16.97 8.52 8.30
CA VAL A 210 -15.95 9.51 8.74
C VAL A 210 -15.82 10.70 7.79
N VAL A 211 -16.06 10.48 6.50
CA VAL A 211 -15.88 11.53 5.49
C VAL A 211 -17.12 12.42 5.36
N TYR A 212 -18.33 11.89 5.58
CA TYR A 212 -19.58 12.62 5.34
C TYR A 212 -20.34 13.01 6.61
N LEU A 213 -19.94 12.54 7.80
CA LEU A 213 -20.42 13.00 9.12
C LEU A 213 -19.44 13.97 9.76
#